data_fc128bb691aa8b48362cbf89f0866e29
#
_entry.id   fc128bb691aa8b48362cbf89f0866e29
#
_cell.length_a   1.000
_cell.length_b   1.000
_cell.length_c   1.000
_cell.angle_alpha   90.00
_cell.angle_beta   90.00
_cell.angle_gamma   90.00
#
_symmetry.space_group_name_H-M   'P 1'
#
loop_
_entity.id
_entity.type
_entity.pdbx_description
1 polymer ?
#
loop_
_entity_poly.entity_id
_entity_poly.type
_entity_poly.pdbx_seq_one_letter_code
_entity_poly.pdbx_strand_id
1 'polypeptide(L)'
;LAEGFVRLFIASSNQWEIISEIKAYKTSTGNPYKFYDFDSELGWKNKSNYRGIFQRDEFKHEVTLNNERMRDKEVSRKKQKNKQRIAVMGDSFTWGVGVKDSERFTNIIDKNNNNYEVLNFGVSGYGPLTYFLQLDNILKFNPDIVLIAFCLGNDFSDNVFYRRYSYYGPFTVLSNNPKIE
;
A
#
# COMPACT_ATOMS: atom_id res chain seq x y z
N LEU A 1 9.01 28.99 -1.30
CA LEU A 1 9.40 28.35 -2.57
C LEU A 1 8.75 26.97 -2.75
N ALA A 2 8.70 26.13 -1.70
CA ALA A 2 8.04 24.80 -1.74
C ALA A 2 6.51 24.90 -1.93
N GLU A 3 5.88 25.88 -1.29
CA GLU A 3 4.43 26.09 -1.34
C GLU A 3 3.95 26.54 -2.74
N GLY A 4 4.75 27.34 -3.45
CA GLY A 4 4.48 27.72 -4.84
C GLY A 4 4.61 26.55 -5.82
N PHE A 5 5.52 25.62 -5.56
CA PHE A 5 5.74 24.44 -6.41
C PHE A 5 4.59 23.43 -6.30
N VAL A 6 4.08 23.21 -5.07
CA VAL A 6 2.93 22.32 -4.84
C VAL A 6 1.66 22.86 -5.48
N ARG A 7 1.41 24.18 -5.39
CA ARG A 7 0.26 24.81 -6.03
C ARG A 7 0.34 24.76 -7.58
N LEU A 8 1.53 24.88 -8.14
CA LEU A 8 1.72 24.77 -9.59
C LEU A 8 1.48 23.33 -10.09
N PHE A 9 1.88 22.34 -9.31
CA PHE A 9 1.69 20.92 -9.65
C PHE A 9 0.22 20.52 -9.59
N ILE A 10 -0.53 20.98 -8.59
CA ILE A 10 -1.97 20.74 -8.46
C ILE A 10 -2.77 21.47 -9.54
N ALA A 11 -2.36 22.69 -9.91
CA ALA A 11 -3.03 23.46 -10.96
C ALA A 11 -2.74 23.00 -12.38
N SER A 12 -1.60 22.31 -12.60
CA SER A 12 -1.17 21.80 -13.91
C SER A 12 -1.49 20.31 -14.12
N SER A 13 -1.83 19.56 -13.08
CA SER A 13 -2.29 18.19 -13.22
C SER A 13 -3.66 18.21 -13.88
N ASN A 14 -3.68 17.98 -15.18
CA ASN A 14 -4.89 17.93 -15.98
C ASN A 14 -5.88 16.97 -15.35
N GLN A 15 -7.05 17.46 -14.99
CA GLN A 15 -8.18 16.61 -14.55
C GLN A 15 -8.45 15.45 -15.53
N TRP A 16 -8.03 15.60 -16.77
CA TRP A 16 -8.12 14.58 -17.83
C TRP A 16 -7.19 13.39 -17.64
N GLU A 17 -5.98 13.55 -17.10
CA GLU A 17 -5.10 12.42 -16.76
C GLU A 17 -5.68 11.61 -15.61
N ILE A 18 -6.20 12.27 -14.59
CA ILE A 18 -6.89 11.63 -13.47
C ILE A 18 -8.12 10.85 -13.98
N ILE A 19 -8.90 11.44 -14.87
CA ILE A 19 -10.08 10.79 -15.47
C ILE A 19 -9.66 9.63 -16.39
N SER A 20 -8.54 9.74 -17.10
CA SER A 20 -8.03 8.68 -17.97
C SER A 20 -7.51 7.49 -17.15
N GLU A 21 -6.80 7.71 -16.05
CA GLU A 21 -6.38 6.67 -15.13
C GLU A 21 -7.58 5.98 -14.47
N ILE A 22 -8.60 6.72 -14.05
CA ILE A 22 -9.84 6.16 -13.51
C ILE A 22 -10.59 5.34 -14.58
N LYS A 23 -10.60 5.77 -15.83
CA LYS A 23 -11.19 5.02 -16.94
C LYS A 23 -10.38 3.77 -17.28
N ALA A 24 -9.06 3.87 -17.39
CA ALA A 24 -8.16 2.74 -17.62
C ALA A 24 -8.28 1.70 -16.50
N TYR A 25 -8.43 2.15 -15.26
CA TYR A 25 -8.63 1.28 -14.11
C TYR A 25 -9.99 0.56 -14.12
N LYS A 26 -11.04 1.16 -14.64
CA LYS A 26 -12.36 0.55 -14.80
C LYS A 26 -12.45 -0.43 -15.97
N THR A 27 -11.61 -0.28 -16.98
CA THR A 27 -11.59 -1.14 -18.17
C THR A 27 -10.62 -2.32 -18.06
N SER A 28 -9.71 -2.32 -17.05
CA SER A 28 -8.85 -3.47 -16.80
C SER A 28 -9.71 -4.66 -16.36
N THR A 29 -9.52 -5.81 -17.02
CA THR A 29 -10.30 -7.04 -16.85
C THR A 29 -10.16 -7.70 -15.47
N GLY A 30 -9.33 -7.15 -14.57
CA GLY A 30 -9.21 -7.57 -13.19
C GLY A 30 -9.98 -6.64 -12.26
N ASN A 31 -10.96 -7.16 -11.52
CA ASN A 31 -11.62 -6.38 -10.48
C ASN A 31 -10.70 -6.24 -9.26
N PRO A 32 -9.97 -5.12 -9.11
CA PRO A 32 -9.02 -4.93 -8.01
C PRO A 32 -9.72 -4.84 -6.65
N TYR A 33 -11.02 -4.56 -6.65
CA TYR A 33 -11.83 -4.44 -5.43
C TYR A 33 -11.98 -5.76 -4.67
N LYS A 34 -11.81 -6.88 -5.33
CA LYS A 34 -11.94 -8.19 -4.66
C LYS A 34 -10.87 -8.49 -3.61
N PHE A 35 -9.75 -7.75 -3.62
CA PHE A 35 -8.67 -7.91 -2.64
C PHE A 35 -8.82 -7.03 -1.39
N TYR A 36 -9.76 -6.08 -1.41
CA TYR A 36 -9.93 -5.08 -0.37
C TYR A 36 -11.27 -5.17 0.32
N ASP A 37 -11.28 -4.80 1.61
CA ASP A 37 -12.45 -4.47 2.41
C ASP A 37 -12.45 -2.97 2.71
N PHE A 38 -13.60 -2.41 2.99
CA PHE A 38 -13.72 -1.05 3.52
C PHE A 38 -13.07 -0.96 4.90
N ASP A 39 -12.44 0.16 5.16
CA ASP A 39 -11.92 0.57 6.47
C ASP A 39 -12.28 2.02 6.75
N SER A 40 -12.81 2.32 7.94
CA SER A 40 -13.31 3.66 8.28
C SER A 40 -12.22 4.69 8.49
N GLU A 41 -10.99 4.26 8.77
CA GLU A 41 -9.84 5.14 9.02
C GLU A 41 -8.93 5.23 7.80
N LEU A 42 -8.64 4.10 7.17
CA LEU A 42 -7.72 3.99 6.05
C LEU A 42 -8.41 4.03 4.67
N GLY A 43 -9.76 4.01 4.66
CA GLY A 43 -10.58 3.93 3.46
C GLY A 43 -10.71 2.50 2.95
N TRP A 44 -9.63 1.78 2.80
CA TRP A 44 -9.60 0.37 2.43
C TRP A 44 -8.42 -0.34 3.07
N LYS A 45 -8.52 -1.65 3.19
CA LYS A 45 -7.44 -2.53 3.65
C LYS A 45 -7.50 -3.85 2.91
N ASN A 46 -6.42 -4.60 2.89
CA ASN A 46 -6.43 -5.95 2.35
C ASN A 46 -7.47 -6.83 3.08
N LYS A 47 -8.11 -7.75 2.36
CA LYS A 47 -8.94 -8.79 2.98
C LYS A 47 -8.12 -9.71 3.88
N SER A 48 -8.78 -10.28 4.87
CA SER A 48 -8.20 -11.35 5.69
C SER A 48 -8.50 -12.70 5.07
N ASN A 49 -7.53 -13.63 5.13
CA ASN A 49 -7.70 -15.03 4.69
C ASN A 49 -8.29 -15.14 3.27
N TYR A 50 -7.75 -14.38 2.32
CA TYR A 50 -8.25 -14.34 0.96
C TYR A 50 -7.26 -14.99 -0.01
N ARG A 51 -7.80 -15.77 -0.95
CA ARG A 51 -7.06 -16.34 -2.08
C ARG A 51 -7.80 -16.08 -3.37
N GLY A 52 -7.08 -15.61 -4.39
CA GLY A 52 -7.68 -15.32 -5.69
C GLY A 52 -6.67 -15.06 -6.78
N ILE A 53 -7.17 -14.91 -8.00
CA ILE A 53 -6.33 -14.59 -9.16
C ILE A 53 -6.33 -13.08 -9.37
N PHE A 54 -5.14 -12.50 -9.49
CA PHE A 54 -4.96 -11.15 -10.01
C PHE A 54 -4.48 -11.24 -11.45
N GLN A 55 -5.26 -10.67 -12.34
CA GLN A 55 -4.99 -10.69 -13.77
C GLN A 55 -5.16 -9.31 -14.36
N ARG A 56 -4.21 -8.92 -15.18
CA ARG A 56 -4.25 -7.82 -16.16
C ARG A 56 -3.75 -8.37 -17.49
N ASP A 57 -3.68 -7.52 -18.51
CA ASP A 57 -3.23 -7.93 -19.84
C ASP A 57 -1.77 -8.42 -19.81
N GLU A 58 -0.94 -7.80 -18.96
CA GLU A 58 0.50 -8.08 -18.87
C GLU A 58 0.84 -9.23 -17.91
N PHE A 59 -0.04 -9.60 -16.98
CA PHE A 59 0.25 -10.63 -15.99
C PHE A 59 -0.98 -11.36 -15.44
N LYS A 60 -0.74 -12.58 -15.01
CA LYS A 60 -1.72 -13.39 -14.27
C LYS A 60 -1.00 -14.20 -13.20
N HIS A 61 -1.36 -14.00 -11.95
CA HIS A 61 -0.82 -14.77 -10.82
C HIS A 61 -1.83 -14.92 -9.69
N GLU A 62 -1.56 -15.88 -8.83
CA GLU A 62 -2.32 -16.06 -7.61
C GLU A 62 -1.87 -15.05 -6.57
N VAL A 63 -2.83 -14.58 -5.76
CA VAL A 63 -2.62 -13.71 -4.60
C VAL A 63 -3.21 -14.39 -3.39
N THR A 64 -2.41 -14.51 -2.35
CA THR A 64 -2.84 -14.97 -1.03
C THR A 64 -2.65 -13.85 -0.01
N LEU A 65 -3.70 -13.56 0.73
CA LEU A 65 -3.69 -12.61 1.85
C LEU A 65 -3.90 -13.43 3.13
N ASN A 66 -3.01 -13.25 4.09
CA ASN A 66 -3.03 -14.02 5.35
C ASN A 66 -4.08 -13.51 6.35
N ASN A 67 -4.14 -14.12 7.53
CA ASN A 67 -5.07 -13.75 8.60
C ASN A 67 -4.87 -12.31 9.10
N GLU A 68 -3.66 -11.78 9.05
CA GLU A 68 -3.30 -10.41 9.46
C GLU A 68 -3.40 -9.41 8.29
N ARG A 69 -4.10 -9.79 7.20
CA ARG A 69 -4.37 -8.94 6.02
C ARG A 69 -3.13 -8.55 5.21
N MET A 70 -2.04 -9.28 5.36
CA MET A 70 -0.83 -9.06 4.56
C MET A 70 -0.85 -9.95 3.32
N ARG A 71 -0.38 -9.47 2.21
CA ARG A 71 0.02 -10.32 1.11
C ARG A 71 1.36 -10.94 1.47
N ASP A 72 1.31 -11.95 2.33
CA ASP A 72 2.48 -12.60 2.90
C ASP A 72 2.12 -14.01 3.39
N LYS A 73 3.16 -14.80 3.78
CA LYS A 73 2.97 -16.02 4.56
C LYS A 73 2.21 -15.71 5.85
N GLU A 74 1.68 -16.74 6.52
CA GLU A 74 1.15 -16.57 7.88
C GLU A 74 2.26 -16.08 8.81
N VAL A 75 1.93 -15.08 9.62
CA VAL A 75 2.89 -14.43 10.51
C VAL A 75 2.40 -14.50 11.95
N SER A 76 3.35 -14.63 12.88
CA SER A 76 3.06 -14.57 14.31
C SER A 76 3.34 -13.15 14.83
N ARG A 77 2.45 -12.65 15.70
CA ARG A 77 2.74 -11.41 16.45
C ARG A 77 3.94 -11.59 17.38
N LYS A 78 4.16 -12.82 17.87
CA LYS A 78 5.36 -13.16 18.62
C LYS A 78 6.55 -13.24 17.67
N LYS A 79 7.52 -12.37 17.90
CA LYS A 79 8.75 -12.29 17.11
C LYS A 79 9.56 -13.59 17.21
N GLN A 80 10.18 -14.00 16.10
CA GLN A 80 11.11 -15.12 16.08
C GLN A 80 12.36 -14.79 16.89
N LYS A 81 12.82 -15.78 17.68
CA LYS A 81 14.08 -15.63 18.42
C LYS A 81 15.26 -15.53 17.45
N ASN A 82 16.24 -14.72 17.81
CA ASN A 82 17.48 -14.52 17.05
C ASN A 82 17.31 -13.89 15.65
N LYS A 83 16.16 -13.27 15.37
CA LYS A 83 15.95 -12.51 14.14
C LYS A 83 15.58 -11.06 14.45
N GLN A 84 16.06 -10.15 13.62
CA GLN A 84 15.52 -8.80 13.58
C GLN A 84 14.27 -8.77 12.71
N ARG A 85 13.18 -8.22 13.24
CA ARG A 85 11.93 -8.07 12.51
C ARG A 85 11.90 -6.73 11.79
N ILE A 86 11.72 -6.78 10.48
CA ILE A 86 11.58 -5.61 9.62
C ILE A 86 10.13 -5.54 9.16
N ALA A 87 9.42 -4.48 9.52
CA ALA A 87 8.11 -4.17 8.97
C ALA A 87 8.29 -3.25 7.76
N VAL A 88 7.85 -3.66 6.58
CA VAL A 88 7.96 -2.87 5.36
C VAL A 88 6.59 -2.30 5.00
N MET A 89 6.47 -0.98 5.05
CA MET A 89 5.30 -0.22 4.61
C MET A 89 5.51 0.27 3.18
N GLY A 90 4.45 0.43 2.44
CA GLY A 90 4.49 0.98 1.09
C GLY A 90 3.19 0.73 0.33
N ASP A 91 3.21 1.12 -0.92
CA ASP A 91 2.08 1.10 -1.85
C ASP A 91 1.97 -0.21 -2.66
N SER A 92 1.57 -0.10 -3.92
CA SER A 92 1.42 -1.20 -4.87
C SER A 92 2.74 -1.91 -5.20
N PHE A 93 3.86 -1.22 -5.13
CA PHE A 93 5.19 -1.82 -5.33
C PHE A 93 5.56 -2.73 -4.16
N THR A 94 5.29 -2.32 -2.94
CA THR A 94 5.51 -3.14 -1.74
C THR A 94 4.50 -4.29 -1.67
N TRP A 95 3.23 -4.02 -2.00
CA TRP A 95 2.22 -5.06 -2.14
C TRP A 95 2.61 -6.10 -3.20
N GLY A 96 3.32 -5.68 -4.25
CA GLY A 96 3.83 -6.53 -5.31
C GLY A 96 2.85 -6.71 -6.48
N VAL A 97 2.27 -5.62 -6.98
CA VAL A 97 1.47 -5.66 -8.21
C VAL A 97 2.35 -6.13 -9.36
N GLY A 98 1.85 -7.09 -10.15
CA GLY A 98 2.53 -7.61 -11.33
C GLY A 98 3.53 -8.72 -11.08
N VAL A 99 3.85 -9.06 -9.81
CA VAL A 99 4.83 -10.10 -9.47
C VAL A 99 4.22 -11.18 -8.57
N LYS A 100 4.76 -12.39 -8.64
CA LYS A 100 4.42 -13.49 -7.73
C LYS A 100 4.98 -13.24 -6.34
N ASP A 101 4.45 -13.96 -5.36
CA ASP A 101 4.91 -13.81 -3.97
C ASP A 101 6.41 -14.08 -3.81
N SER A 102 6.96 -15.08 -4.53
CA SER A 102 8.39 -15.39 -4.51
C SER A 102 9.30 -14.34 -5.16
N GLU A 103 8.74 -13.44 -5.95
CA GLU A 103 9.45 -12.41 -6.71
C GLU A 103 9.41 -11.04 -6.03
N ARG A 104 8.60 -10.88 -4.98
CA ARG A 104 8.55 -9.63 -4.21
C ARG A 104 9.84 -9.40 -3.44
N PHE A 105 10.33 -8.17 -3.45
CA PHE A 105 11.58 -7.83 -2.77
C PHE A 105 11.55 -8.18 -1.27
N THR A 106 10.42 -8.01 -0.58
CA THR A 106 10.26 -8.37 0.82
C THR A 106 10.48 -9.86 1.06
N ASN A 107 9.92 -10.72 0.20
CA ASN A 107 10.09 -12.17 0.29
C ASN A 107 11.50 -12.63 -0.11
N ILE A 108 12.12 -11.92 -1.05
CA ILE A 108 13.51 -12.18 -1.46
C ILE A 108 14.45 -11.88 -0.29
N ILE A 109 14.26 -10.75 0.41
CA ILE A 109 15.06 -10.39 1.59
C ILE A 109 14.85 -11.40 2.71
N ASP A 110 13.58 -11.75 3.03
CA ASP A 110 13.24 -12.69 4.09
C ASP A 110 13.83 -14.09 3.84
N LYS A 111 13.81 -14.54 2.59
CA LYS A 111 14.32 -15.86 2.19
C LYS A 111 15.84 -15.93 2.17
N ASN A 112 16.49 -14.87 1.72
CA ASN A 112 17.94 -14.86 1.49
C ASN A 112 18.76 -14.43 2.71
N ASN A 113 18.10 -14.08 3.82
CA ASN A 113 18.79 -13.63 5.02
C ASN A 113 18.17 -14.23 6.29
N ASN A 114 18.89 -15.16 6.90
CA ASN A 114 18.44 -15.84 8.10
C ASN A 114 18.38 -14.95 9.35
N ASN A 115 18.99 -13.78 9.33
CA ASN A 115 19.01 -12.84 10.46
C ASN A 115 17.76 -11.95 10.50
N TYR A 116 16.98 -11.92 9.42
CA TYR A 116 15.79 -11.09 9.31
C TYR A 116 14.51 -11.90 9.24
N GLU A 117 13.44 -11.32 9.77
CA GLU A 117 12.06 -11.70 9.55
C GLU A 117 11.37 -10.48 8.94
N VAL A 118 11.02 -10.55 7.67
CA VAL A 118 10.43 -9.41 6.94
C VAL A 118 8.92 -9.58 6.84
N LEU A 119 8.18 -8.59 7.30
CA LEU A 119 6.72 -8.52 7.22
C LEU A 119 6.31 -7.48 6.18
N ASN A 120 5.43 -7.85 5.26
CA ASN A 120 4.96 -6.99 4.19
C ASN A 120 3.63 -6.33 4.55
N PHE A 121 3.66 -5.05 4.90
CA PHE A 121 2.49 -4.21 5.17
C PHE A 121 2.08 -3.34 3.97
N GLY A 122 2.56 -3.65 2.78
CA GLY A 122 2.18 -2.94 1.57
C GLY A 122 0.70 -3.06 1.26
N VAL A 123 0.07 -1.95 0.88
CA VAL A 123 -1.31 -1.92 0.41
C VAL A 123 -1.38 -1.02 -0.82
N SER A 124 -1.88 -1.55 -1.92
CA SER A 124 -1.94 -0.81 -3.17
C SER A 124 -2.76 0.48 -3.02
N GLY A 125 -2.19 1.59 -3.45
CA GLY A 125 -2.82 2.92 -3.39
C GLY A 125 -2.69 3.64 -2.06
N TYR A 126 -1.90 3.11 -1.13
CA TYR A 126 -1.51 3.85 0.07
C TYR A 126 -0.41 4.86 -0.27
N GLY A 127 -0.35 5.91 0.53
CA GLY A 127 0.66 6.96 0.52
C GLY A 127 1.05 7.37 1.94
N PRO A 128 1.86 8.40 2.11
CA PRO A 128 2.41 8.80 3.41
C PRO A 128 1.39 8.97 4.52
N LEU A 129 0.21 9.53 4.24
CA LEU A 129 -0.84 9.68 5.24
C LEU A 129 -1.35 8.33 5.75
N THR A 130 -1.65 7.40 4.84
CA THR A 130 -2.09 6.05 5.23
C THR A 130 -0.97 5.23 5.85
N TYR A 131 0.31 5.47 5.49
CA TYR A 131 1.45 4.88 6.19
C TYR A 131 1.49 5.34 7.64
N PHE A 132 1.30 6.62 7.90
CA PHE A 132 1.25 7.16 9.26
C PHE A 132 0.08 6.58 10.07
N LEU A 133 -1.12 6.56 9.50
CA LEU A 133 -2.32 6.06 10.18
C LEU A 133 -2.25 4.56 10.52
N GLN A 134 -1.61 3.74 9.68
CA GLN A 134 -1.46 2.31 9.98
C GLN A 134 -0.30 1.98 10.93
N LEU A 135 0.55 2.96 11.29
CA LEU A 135 1.77 2.72 12.06
C LEU A 135 1.50 2.04 13.41
N ASP A 136 0.49 2.47 14.15
CA ASP A 136 0.13 1.88 15.43
C ASP A 136 -0.24 0.39 15.30
N ASN A 137 -0.87 0.00 14.20
CA ASN A 137 -1.17 -1.41 13.94
C ASN A 137 0.08 -2.23 13.62
N ILE A 138 1.03 -1.63 12.92
CA ILE A 138 2.33 -2.24 12.58
C ILE A 138 3.17 -2.44 13.83
N LEU A 139 3.21 -1.46 14.74
CA LEU A 139 3.97 -1.53 15.98
C LEU A 139 3.52 -2.67 16.91
N LYS A 140 2.26 -3.14 16.79
CA LYS A 140 1.76 -4.32 17.52
C LYS A 140 2.48 -5.63 17.16
N PHE A 141 3.20 -5.66 16.05
CA PHE A 141 4.04 -6.78 15.63
C PHE A 141 5.47 -6.72 16.20
N ASN A 142 5.74 -5.72 17.03
CA ASN A 142 7.04 -5.50 17.67
C ASN A 142 8.24 -5.55 16.69
N PRO A 143 8.23 -4.72 15.62
CA PRO A 143 9.35 -4.64 14.69
C PRO A 143 10.57 -3.98 15.33
N ASP A 144 11.78 -4.42 14.96
CA ASP A 144 13.02 -3.73 15.29
C ASP A 144 13.28 -2.57 14.31
N ILE A 145 12.78 -2.71 13.08
CA ILE A 145 12.95 -1.73 12.01
C ILE A 145 11.61 -1.56 11.30
N VAL A 146 11.19 -0.31 11.12
CA VAL A 146 10.10 0.05 10.20
C VAL A 146 10.73 0.71 8.98
N LEU A 147 10.54 0.09 7.82
CA LEU A 147 11.04 0.59 6.54
C LEU A 147 9.87 1.11 5.72
N ILE A 148 9.97 2.35 5.28
CA ILE A 148 9.00 2.97 4.37
C ILE A 148 9.56 2.89 2.96
N ALA A 149 8.95 2.08 2.11
CA ALA A 149 9.26 2.01 0.68
C ALA A 149 8.46 3.09 -0.05
N PHE A 150 9.00 4.30 -0.07
CA PHE A 150 8.37 5.47 -0.65
C PHE A 150 8.48 5.47 -2.17
N CYS A 151 7.37 5.57 -2.87
CA CYS A 151 7.33 5.69 -4.33
C CYS A 151 7.27 7.16 -4.75
N LEU A 152 8.36 7.67 -5.32
CA LEU A 152 8.44 9.06 -5.80
C LEU A 152 7.43 9.37 -6.90
N GLY A 153 6.94 8.34 -7.61
CA GLY A 153 6.04 8.50 -8.75
C GLY A 153 4.60 8.86 -8.37
N ASN A 154 4.13 8.42 -7.19
CA ASN A 154 2.72 8.56 -6.82
C ASN A 154 2.46 8.93 -5.35
N ASP A 155 3.35 8.61 -4.40
CA ASP A 155 3.06 8.79 -2.97
C ASP A 155 2.72 10.24 -2.58
N PHE A 156 3.31 11.22 -3.26
CA PHE A 156 2.94 12.62 -3.04
C PHE A 156 1.50 12.91 -3.46
N SER A 157 1.07 12.38 -4.61
CA SER A 157 -0.28 12.59 -5.12
C SER A 157 -1.32 11.76 -4.36
N ASP A 158 -0.93 10.59 -3.84
CA ASP A 158 -1.83 9.71 -3.10
C ASP A 158 -2.32 10.31 -1.77
N ASN A 159 -1.62 11.33 -1.24
CA ASN A 159 -2.09 12.10 -0.07
C ASN A 159 -3.30 13.00 -0.36
N VAL A 160 -3.56 13.34 -1.61
CA VAL A 160 -4.64 14.24 -2.01
C VAL A 160 -5.79 13.51 -2.72
N PHE A 161 -5.62 12.23 -3.03
CA PHE A 161 -6.67 11.42 -3.60
C PHE A 161 -7.61 10.87 -2.53
N TYR A 162 -8.76 11.49 -2.38
CA TYR A 162 -9.77 11.10 -1.40
C TYR A 162 -10.59 9.86 -1.81
N ARG A 163 -10.45 9.36 -3.03
CA ARG A 163 -11.23 8.19 -3.51
C ARG A 163 -10.42 7.28 -4.40
N ARG A 164 -10.31 6.01 -3.98
CA ARG A 164 -9.67 4.94 -4.76
C ARG A 164 -10.40 3.62 -4.51
N TYR A 165 -10.41 2.71 -5.48
CA TYR A 165 -11.07 1.40 -5.37
C TYR A 165 -12.55 1.45 -4.98
N SER A 166 -13.28 2.52 -5.34
CA SER A 166 -14.66 2.80 -4.89
C SER A 166 -14.80 3.12 -3.39
N TYR A 167 -13.72 3.23 -2.66
CA TYR A 167 -13.69 3.67 -1.27
C TYR A 167 -13.21 5.11 -1.17
N TYR A 168 -13.69 5.81 -0.14
CA TYR A 168 -13.15 7.09 0.29
C TYR A 168 -12.04 6.81 1.29
N GLY A 169 -10.90 7.44 1.12
CA GLY A 169 -9.76 7.35 2.01
C GLY A 169 -9.46 8.68 2.69
N PRO A 170 -8.59 8.68 3.69
CA PRO A 170 -8.11 9.91 4.30
C PRO A 170 -7.33 10.74 3.28
N PHE A 171 -7.41 12.05 3.40
CA PHE A 171 -6.68 12.98 2.56
C PHE A 171 -6.24 14.21 3.37
N THR A 172 -5.20 14.88 2.90
CA THR A 172 -4.72 16.10 3.55
C THR A 172 -5.29 17.33 2.86
N VAL A 173 -5.78 18.25 3.67
CA VAL A 173 -6.19 19.57 3.19
C VAL A 173 -5.05 20.56 3.40
N LEU A 174 -4.59 21.18 2.32
CA LEU A 174 -3.59 22.25 2.39
C LEU A 174 -4.25 23.51 2.94
N SER A 175 -4.11 23.74 4.21
CA SER A 175 -4.55 24.95 4.90
C SER A 175 -3.42 25.50 5.77
N ASN A 176 -3.56 26.72 6.25
CA ASN A 176 -2.62 27.31 7.21
C ASN A 176 -2.61 26.54 8.55
N ASN A 177 -3.58 25.64 8.73
CA ASN A 177 -3.68 24.73 9.86
C ASN A 177 -4.08 23.34 9.33
N PRO A 178 -3.15 22.53 8.85
CA PRO A 178 -3.45 21.26 8.21
C PRO A 178 -4.14 20.32 9.20
N LYS A 179 -5.29 19.78 8.80
CA LYS A 179 -6.03 18.74 9.52
C LYS A 179 -6.06 17.48 8.70
N ILE A 180 -6.12 16.35 9.37
CA ILE A 180 -6.44 15.05 8.77
C ILE A 180 -7.97 14.94 8.77
N GLU A 181 -8.56 14.77 7.59
CA GLU A 181 -9.99 14.56 7.37
C GLU A 181 -10.28 13.17 6.78
#